data_d57b7fc4b00a36cdd3f7042a4d7bbfb8
#
_entry.id   d57b7fc4b00a36cdd3f7042a4d7bbfb8
#
_cell.length_a   1.000
_cell.length_b   1.000
_cell.length_c   1.000
_cell.angle_alpha   90.00
_cell.angle_beta   90.00
_cell.angle_gamma   90.00
#
_symmetry.space_group_name_H-M   'P 1'
#
loop_
_entity.id
_entity.type
_entity.pdbx_description
1 polymer ?
#
loop_
_entity_poly.entity_id
_entity_poly.type
_entity_poly.pdbx_seq_one_letter_code
_entity_poly.pdbx_strand_id
1 'polypeptide(L)'
;MLAYIIRRVFQSVIVLLAVGLVAFSMFRFVGDPIEQLLGQERTVADVERLRDALGLNDPFPVQYAKFLGRAVQGDFGISYRQSRPVAEIIAERAPATLELAFVSGFLALTVGIGLGVFTAIRRDGWAANAIMSASLIGVSLPTFLIGILLIYVFGVQLRWLPTFGRGDVVDLGWWTTGFLTTSGLKSLILPSITLGLFQMTLIMRLVRSEMLEVLRQDYIRFARARGLSAKAVNFRHALKNTMIPVITVTGLQLGAIIAFAIITETVFQWPGVGLLFINAVQFVDIPVMAAYLMLISVMFVMINLLVDILYVWVDPRLRIDGRHA
;
A
#
# COMPACT_ATOMS: atom_id res chain seq x y z
N MET A 1 -17.24 21.20 -4.58
CA MET A 1 -15.84 20.72 -4.47
C MET A 1 -15.22 21.05 -3.12
N LEU A 2 -15.15 22.32 -2.69
CA LEU A 2 -14.52 22.70 -1.42
C LEU A 2 -15.15 21.96 -0.23
N ALA A 3 -16.48 21.95 -0.13
CA ALA A 3 -17.20 21.24 0.95
C ALA A 3 -16.92 19.72 0.98
N TYR A 4 -16.79 19.08 -0.19
CA TYR A 4 -16.41 17.67 -0.30
C TYR A 4 -14.99 17.42 0.23
N ILE A 5 -14.02 18.24 -0.21
CA ILE A 5 -12.64 18.15 0.27
C ILE A 5 -12.55 18.39 1.78
N ILE A 6 -13.24 19.40 2.31
CA ILE A 6 -13.26 19.69 3.75
C ILE A 6 -13.84 18.50 4.53
N ARG A 7 -14.95 17.92 4.07
CA ARG A 7 -15.54 16.72 4.69
C ARG A 7 -14.58 15.55 4.69
N ARG A 8 -13.86 15.32 3.56
CA ARG A 8 -12.85 14.25 3.46
C ARG A 8 -11.66 14.47 4.37
N VAL A 9 -11.15 15.69 4.44
CA VAL A 9 -10.07 16.04 5.37
C VAL A 9 -10.52 15.84 6.82
N PHE A 10 -11.73 16.24 7.17
CA PHE A 10 -12.27 16.02 8.51
C PHE A 10 -12.40 14.54 8.85
N GLN A 11 -12.92 13.71 7.92
CA GLN A 11 -12.97 12.26 8.09
C GLN A 11 -11.57 11.66 8.26
N SER A 12 -10.60 12.13 7.49
CA SER A 12 -9.20 11.71 7.58
C SER A 12 -8.60 12.01 8.95
N VAL A 13 -8.87 13.19 9.50
CA VAL A 13 -8.42 13.57 10.86
C VAL A 13 -9.01 12.62 11.91
N ILE A 14 -10.31 12.31 11.81
CA ILE A 14 -10.95 11.35 12.74
C ILE A 14 -10.28 9.98 12.67
N VAL A 15 -10.01 9.48 11.47
CA VAL A 15 -9.32 8.20 11.29
C VAL A 15 -7.91 8.22 11.91
N LEU A 16 -7.14 9.29 11.65
CA LEU A 16 -5.80 9.44 12.22
C LEU A 16 -5.82 9.55 13.75
N LEU A 17 -6.80 10.23 14.33
CA LEU A 17 -7.00 10.28 15.77
C LEU A 17 -7.35 8.89 16.33
N ALA A 18 -8.25 8.15 15.69
CA ALA A 18 -8.61 6.81 16.13
C ALA A 18 -7.41 5.83 16.07
N VAL A 19 -6.65 5.85 14.98
CA VAL A 19 -5.42 5.03 14.87
C VAL A 19 -4.36 5.50 15.85
N GLY A 20 -4.20 6.81 16.05
CA GLY A 20 -3.32 7.37 17.07
C GLY A 20 -3.68 6.90 18.48
N LEU A 21 -4.98 6.78 18.79
CA LEU A 21 -5.44 6.22 20.06
C LEU A 21 -5.06 4.74 20.21
N VAL A 22 -5.23 3.94 19.16
CA VAL A 22 -4.80 2.54 19.16
C VAL A 22 -3.29 2.44 19.36
N ALA A 23 -2.51 3.20 18.57
CA ALA A 23 -1.05 3.22 18.66
C ALA A 23 -0.58 3.66 20.05
N PHE A 24 -1.19 4.70 20.63
CA PHE A 24 -0.89 5.15 21.98
C PHE A 24 -1.27 4.11 23.05
N SER A 25 -2.38 3.41 22.86
CA SER A 25 -2.80 2.36 23.79
C SER A 25 -1.79 1.22 23.92
N MET A 26 -1.00 0.98 22.85
CA MET A 26 0.07 -0.04 22.90
C MET A 26 1.13 0.30 23.96
N PHE A 27 1.50 1.58 24.13
CA PHE A 27 2.44 2.01 25.17
C PHE A 27 1.94 1.71 26.58
N ARG A 28 0.63 1.64 26.77
CA ARG A 28 0.03 1.44 28.09
C ARG A 28 -0.31 -0.02 28.40
N PHE A 29 -0.71 -0.80 27.39
CA PHE A 29 -1.30 -2.12 27.58
C PHE A 29 -0.44 -3.27 27.07
N VAL A 30 0.53 -3.02 26.18
CA VAL A 30 1.35 -4.06 25.58
C VAL A 30 2.71 -4.20 26.28
N GLY A 31 3.23 -3.12 26.88
CA GLY A 31 4.48 -3.17 27.63
C GLY A 31 4.72 -1.90 28.44
N ASP A 32 5.42 -2.04 29.59
CA ASP A 32 5.86 -0.89 30.37
C ASP A 32 7.19 -0.36 29.75
N PRO A 33 7.21 0.86 29.18
CA PRO A 33 8.43 1.42 28.60
C PRO A 33 9.59 1.50 29.61
N ILE A 34 9.28 1.58 30.88
CA ILE A 34 10.28 1.65 31.97
C ILE A 34 11.04 0.33 32.09
N GLU A 35 10.36 -0.81 31.98
CA GLU A 35 11.00 -2.12 32.05
C GLU A 35 11.97 -2.35 30.91
N GLN A 36 11.67 -1.82 29.75
CA GLN A 36 12.52 -1.98 28.57
C GLN A 36 13.69 -1.01 28.55
N LEU A 37 13.53 0.21 29.13
CA LEU A 37 14.59 1.23 29.17
C LEU A 37 15.59 1.04 30.30
N LEU A 38 15.15 0.61 31.48
CA LEU A 38 16.00 0.49 32.66
C LEU A 38 16.57 -0.92 32.88
N GLY A 39 16.08 -1.95 32.20
CA GLY A 39 16.54 -3.34 32.38
C GLY A 39 16.24 -3.91 33.77
N GLN A 40 17.01 -4.93 34.18
CA GLN A 40 16.77 -5.65 35.43
C GLN A 40 17.39 -4.97 36.66
N GLU A 41 18.47 -4.22 36.51
CA GLU A 41 19.15 -3.49 37.60
C GLU A 41 18.59 -2.07 37.73
N ARG A 42 17.43 -1.91 38.38
CA ARG A 42 16.74 -0.63 38.52
C ARG A 42 16.46 -0.31 39.99
N THR A 43 16.66 0.95 40.39
CA THR A 43 16.21 1.42 41.70
C THR A 43 14.80 2.01 41.60
N VAL A 44 14.06 2.01 42.72
CA VAL A 44 12.72 2.63 42.76
C VAL A 44 12.78 4.11 42.39
N ALA A 45 13.85 4.81 42.77
CA ALA A 45 14.06 6.21 42.45
C ALA A 45 14.28 6.47 40.95
N ASP A 46 14.94 5.55 40.22
CA ASP A 46 15.14 5.65 38.77
C ASP A 46 13.83 5.41 38.02
N VAL A 47 13.01 4.48 38.49
CA VAL A 47 11.66 4.22 37.96
C VAL A 47 10.76 5.45 38.09
N GLU A 48 10.71 6.08 39.29
CA GLU A 48 9.91 7.27 39.50
C GLU A 48 10.36 8.46 38.66
N ARG A 49 11.67 8.70 38.60
CA ARG A 49 12.25 9.78 37.77
C ARG A 49 11.90 9.61 36.30
N LEU A 50 11.98 8.38 35.78
CA LEU A 50 11.70 8.10 34.38
C LEU A 50 10.18 8.20 34.11
N ARG A 51 9.33 7.78 35.05
CA ARG A 51 7.88 7.99 34.96
C ARG A 51 7.49 9.45 34.83
N ASP A 52 8.06 10.27 35.68
CA ASP A 52 7.83 11.71 35.63
C ASP A 52 8.37 12.35 34.35
N ALA A 53 9.59 11.99 33.95
CA ALA A 53 10.22 12.48 32.70
C ALA A 53 9.43 12.10 31.45
N LEU A 54 8.84 10.90 31.43
CA LEU A 54 7.99 10.42 30.32
C LEU A 54 6.54 10.92 30.42
N GLY A 55 6.16 11.59 31.53
CA GLY A 55 4.80 12.07 31.77
C GLY A 55 3.78 10.94 31.96
N LEU A 56 4.20 9.76 32.43
CA LEU A 56 3.32 8.59 32.61
C LEU A 56 2.37 8.74 33.82
N ASN A 57 2.64 9.73 34.68
CA ASN A 57 1.79 10.08 35.82
C ASN A 57 0.66 11.04 35.45
N ASP A 58 0.68 11.62 34.23
CA ASP A 58 -0.38 12.50 33.73
C ASP A 58 -1.71 11.73 33.52
N PRO A 59 -2.86 12.41 33.54
CA PRO A 59 -4.12 11.81 33.10
C PRO A 59 -4.06 11.32 31.64
N PHE A 60 -4.73 10.21 31.34
CA PHE A 60 -4.72 9.56 30.01
C PHE A 60 -4.94 10.54 28.83
N PRO A 61 -5.93 11.47 28.87
CA PRO A 61 -6.15 12.41 27.76
C PRO A 61 -4.94 13.34 27.53
N VAL A 62 -4.23 13.72 28.60
CA VAL A 62 -3.05 14.59 28.54
C VAL A 62 -1.88 13.84 27.90
N GLN A 63 -1.65 12.58 28.30
CA GLN A 63 -0.62 11.73 27.71
C GLN A 63 -0.89 11.52 26.21
N TYR A 64 -2.14 11.25 25.85
CA TYR A 64 -2.55 11.08 24.45
C TYR A 64 -2.34 12.36 23.63
N ALA A 65 -2.72 13.52 24.15
CA ALA A 65 -2.51 14.80 23.48
C ALA A 65 -1.01 15.10 23.28
N LYS A 66 -0.17 14.81 24.28
CA LYS A 66 1.30 14.91 24.16
C LYS A 66 1.87 13.96 23.11
N PHE A 67 1.37 12.71 23.06
CA PHE A 67 1.75 11.73 22.03
C PHE A 67 1.40 12.25 20.62
N LEU A 68 0.16 12.72 20.41
CA LEU A 68 -0.24 13.29 19.12
C LEU A 68 0.60 14.50 18.73
N GLY A 69 0.89 15.40 19.67
CA GLY A 69 1.73 16.58 19.43
C GLY A 69 3.13 16.23 18.96
N ARG A 70 3.74 15.19 19.52
CA ARG A 70 5.04 14.66 19.07
C ARG A 70 4.92 13.94 17.73
N ALA A 71 3.90 13.09 17.56
CA ALA A 71 3.68 12.35 16.33
C ALA A 71 3.50 13.27 15.11
N VAL A 72 2.80 14.42 15.25
CA VAL A 72 2.67 15.42 14.18
C VAL A 72 4.03 16.03 13.79
N GLN A 73 4.97 16.10 14.72
CA GLN A 73 6.34 16.57 14.48
C GLN A 73 7.27 15.45 13.95
N GLY A 74 6.75 14.23 13.78
CA GLY A 74 7.53 13.06 13.38
C GLY A 74 8.37 12.45 14.51
N ASP A 75 8.20 12.91 15.75
CA ASP A 75 8.89 12.36 16.91
C ASP A 75 8.07 11.23 17.55
N PHE A 76 8.51 10.00 17.30
CA PHE A 76 7.98 8.76 17.88
C PHE A 76 8.85 8.20 19.00
N GLY A 77 9.90 8.94 19.40
CA GLY A 77 10.86 8.51 20.40
C GLY A 77 11.98 7.63 19.86
N ILE A 78 12.59 6.87 20.77
CA ILE A 78 13.76 6.03 20.49
C ILE A 78 13.30 4.56 20.44
N SER A 79 13.76 3.82 19.43
CA SER A 79 13.60 2.37 19.34
C SER A 79 14.27 1.68 20.54
N TYR A 80 13.51 0.85 21.24
CA TYR A 80 14.05 0.14 22.39
C TYR A 80 15.11 -0.90 22.01
N ARG A 81 15.03 -1.43 20.79
CA ARG A 81 15.97 -2.43 20.30
C ARG A 81 17.22 -1.81 19.65
N GLN A 82 17.04 -0.75 18.86
CA GLN A 82 18.15 -0.17 18.07
C GLN A 82 18.80 1.03 18.75
N SER A 83 18.20 1.56 19.82
CA SER A 83 18.68 2.75 20.55
C SER A 83 18.91 3.97 19.64
N ARG A 84 18.11 4.10 18.57
CA ARG A 84 18.13 5.16 17.57
C ARG A 84 16.76 5.83 17.45
N PRO A 85 16.69 7.10 17.01
CA PRO A 85 15.41 7.75 16.71
C PRO A 85 14.57 6.95 15.71
N VAL A 86 13.31 6.70 16.04
CA VAL A 86 12.40 5.88 15.19
C VAL A 86 12.19 6.54 13.83
N ALA A 87 12.13 7.87 13.78
CA ALA A 87 11.97 8.62 12.54
C ALA A 87 13.09 8.34 11.53
N GLU A 88 14.36 8.26 11.99
CA GLU A 88 15.50 7.91 11.16
C GLU A 88 15.41 6.49 10.62
N ILE A 89 15.08 5.53 11.49
CA ILE A 89 14.95 4.12 11.10
C ILE A 89 13.86 3.96 10.04
N ILE A 90 12.72 4.65 10.20
CA ILE A 90 11.63 4.62 9.22
C ILE A 90 12.07 5.29 7.92
N ALA A 91 12.74 6.44 7.96
CA ALA A 91 13.22 7.13 6.77
C ALA A 91 14.19 6.27 5.94
N GLU A 92 15.06 5.49 6.60
CA GLU A 92 15.95 4.53 5.93
C GLU A 92 15.21 3.37 5.25
N ARG A 93 14.06 2.95 5.80
CA ARG A 93 13.29 1.79 5.32
C ARG A 93 12.15 2.14 4.36
N ALA A 94 11.59 3.35 4.48
CA ALA A 94 10.46 3.79 3.67
C ALA A 94 10.69 3.72 2.15
N PRO A 95 11.87 4.10 1.60
CA PRO A 95 12.14 3.97 0.18
C PRO A 95 11.95 2.55 -0.35
N ALA A 96 12.35 1.53 0.40
CA ALA A 96 12.21 0.13 -0.02
C ALA A 96 10.75 -0.28 -0.18
N THR A 97 9.90 0.05 0.79
CA THR A 97 8.45 -0.24 0.72
C THR A 97 7.76 0.53 -0.40
N LEU A 98 8.10 1.83 -0.56
CA LEU A 98 7.50 2.68 -1.57
C LEU A 98 7.88 2.25 -2.99
N GLU A 99 9.13 1.87 -3.25
CA GLU A 99 9.56 1.31 -4.53
C GLU A 99 8.82 0.01 -4.84
N LEU A 100 8.74 -0.91 -3.87
CA LEU A 100 8.02 -2.16 -4.03
C LEU A 100 6.53 -1.92 -4.32
N ALA A 101 5.87 -1.06 -3.55
CA ALA A 101 4.46 -0.72 -3.74
C ALA A 101 4.20 -0.06 -5.09
N PHE A 102 5.08 0.87 -5.51
CA PHE A 102 4.97 1.56 -6.78
C PHE A 102 5.10 0.59 -7.97
N VAL A 103 6.13 -0.27 -7.97
CA VAL A 103 6.35 -1.24 -9.05
C VAL A 103 5.22 -2.27 -9.09
N SER A 104 4.78 -2.77 -7.94
CA SER A 104 3.64 -3.70 -7.84
C SER A 104 2.34 -3.08 -8.36
N GLY A 105 2.05 -1.84 -7.97
CA GLY A 105 0.87 -1.10 -8.42
C GLY A 105 0.93 -0.79 -9.91
N PHE A 106 2.07 -0.35 -10.42
CA PHE A 106 2.28 -0.08 -11.83
C PHE A 106 2.12 -1.36 -12.68
N LEU A 107 2.68 -2.47 -12.24
CA LEU A 107 2.54 -3.78 -12.88
C LEU A 107 1.08 -4.24 -12.86
N ALA A 108 0.40 -4.12 -11.72
CA ALA A 108 -1.00 -4.50 -11.59
C ALA A 108 -1.91 -3.68 -12.52
N LEU A 109 -1.67 -2.37 -12.63
CA LEU A 109 -2.41 -1.48 -13.51
C LEU A 109 -2.16 -1.80 -14.99
N THR A 110 -0.89 -1.80 -15.40
CA THR A 110 -0.54 -1.93 -16.82
C THR A 110 -0.91 -3.30 -17.38
N VAL A 111 -0.51 -4.36 -16.68
CA VAL A 111 -0.81 -5.75 -17.10
C VAL A 111 -2.28 -6.07 -16.89
N GLY A 112 -2.89 -5.66 -15.77
CA GLY A 112 -4.30 -5.90 -15.47
C GLY A 112 -5.23 -5.25 -16.49
N ILE A 113 -5.02 -3.97 -16.81
CA ILE A 113 -5.80 -3.28 -17.86
C ILE A 113 -5.56 -3.93 -19.22
N GLY A 114 -4.30 -4.19 -19.60
CA GLY A 114 -3.97 -4.81 -20.88
C GLY A 114 -4.64 -6.18 -21.09
N LEU A 115 -4.54 -7.06 -20.08
CA LEU A 115 -5.17 -8.39 -20.11
C LEU A 115 -6.70 -8.30 -20.04
N GLY A 116 -7.26 -7.34 -19.29
CA GLY A 116 -8.70 -7.09 -19.21
C GLY A 116 -9.28 -6.70 -20.57
N VAL A 117 -8.65 -5.74 -21.26
CA VAL A 117 -9.02 -5.32 -22.61
C VAL A 117 -8.89 -6.48 -23.60
N PHE A 118 -7.77 -7.18 -23.56
CA PHE A 118 -7.53 -8.33 -24.45
C PHE A 118 -8.60 -9.41 -24.29
N THR A 119 -8.91 -9.80 -23.06
CA THR A 119 -9.90 -10.84 -22.75
C THR A 119 -11.34 -10.39 -23.02
N ALA A 120 -11.63 -9.10 -23.01
CA ALA A 120 -12.92 -8.56 -23.41
C ALA A 120 -13.12 -8.58 -24.95
N ILE A 121 -12.09 -8.15 -25.69
CA ILE A 121 -12.15 -8.09 -27.16
C ILE A 121 -12.20 -9.51 -27.77
N ARG A 122 -11.42 -10.43 -27.21
CA ARG A 122 -11.33 -11.85 -27.68
C ARG A 122 -12.07 -12.81 -26.77
N ARG A 123 -13.23 -12.41 -26.25
CA ARG A 123 -14.00 -13.10 -25.21
C ARG A 123 -14.25 -14.60 -25.46
N ASP A 124 -14.42 -15.00 -26.71
CA ASP A 124 -14.74 -16.38 -27.13
C ASP A 124 -13.45 -17.18 -27.49
N GLY A 125 -12.25 -16.56 -27.38
CA GLY A 125 -10.99 -17.19 -27.74
C GLY A 125 -10.43 -18.06 -26.59
N TRP A 126 -9.73 -19.16 -26.97
CA TRP A 126 -9.09 -20.06 -25.99
C TRP A 126 -8.07 -19.32 -25.09
N ALA A 127 -7.32 -18.36 -25.64
CA ALA A 127 -6.35 -17.57 -24.88
C ALA A 127 -7.02 -16.71 -23.79
N ALA A 128 -8.19 -16.09 -24.12
CA ALA A 128 -8.96 -15.34 -23.13
C ALA A 128 -9.46 -16.25 -22.01
N ASN A 129 -9.95 -17.43 -22.35
CA ASN A 129 -10.40 -18.42 -21.36
C ASN A 129 -9.24 -18.95 -20.51
N ALA A 130 -8.07 -19.23 -21.11
CA ALA A 130 -6.87 -19.63 -20.37
C ALA A 130 -6.39 -18.55 -19.40
N ILE A 131 -6.34 -17.27 -19.82
CA ILE A 131 -5.96 -16.14 -18.96
C ILE A 131 -6.98 -16.01 -17.80
N MET A 132 -8.27 -16.11 -18.09
CA MET A 132 -9.31 -16.02 -17.05
C MET A 132 -9.23 -17.17 -16.05
N SER A 133 -8.95 -18.40 -16.49
CA SER A 133 -8.75 -19.56 -15.62
C SER A 133 -7.46 -19.40 -14.79
N ALA A 134 -6.36 -18.99 -15.42
CA ALA A 134 -5.11 -18.73 -14.71
C ALA A 134 -5.24 -17.60 -13.67
N SER A 135 -6.08 -16.60 -13.94
CA SER A 135 -6.32 -15.52 -12.99
C SER A 135 -6.98 -15.97 -11.67
N LEU A 136 -7.67 -17.12 -11.69
CA LEU A 136 -8.24 -17.69 -10.46
C LEU A 136 -7.13 -18.06 -9.46
N ILE A 137 -5.96 -18.46 -9.93
CA ILE A 137 -4.79 -18.75 -9.09
C ILE A 137 -4.42 -17.50 -8.25
N GLY A 138 -4.38 -16.33 -8.90
CA GLY A 138 -4.02 -15.06 -8.24
C GLY A 138 -5.01 -14.60 -7.15
N VAL A 139 -6.25 -15.11 -7.15
CA VAL A 139 -7.25 -14.78 -6.12
C VAL A 139 -7.40 -15.90 -5.10
N SER A 140 -7.20 -17.17 -5.52
CA SER A 140 -7.46 -18.34 -4.68
C SER A 140 -6.29 -18.72 -3.80
N LEU A 141 -5.05 -18.44 -4.23
CA LEU A 141 -3.87 -18.76 -3.45
C LEU A 141 -3.47 -17.60 -2.54
N PRO A 142 -3.06 -17.90 -1.29
CA PRO A 142 -2.46 -16.88 -0.42
C PRO A 142 -1.21 -16.27 -1.07
N THR A 143 -1.06 -14.95 -0.96
CA THR A 143 0.07 -14.22 -1.59
C THR A 143 1.44 -14.72 -1.13
N PHE A 144 1.59 -15.08 0.16
CA PHE A 144 2.84 -15.65 0.66
C PHE A 144 3.20 -16.99 -0.02
N LEU A 145 2.21 -17.83 -0.32
CA LEU A 145 2.44 -19.10 -1.00
C LEU A 145 2.90 -18.87 -2.44
N ILE A 146 2.29 -17.89 -3.13
CA ILE A 146 2.74 -17.48 -4.48
C ILE A 146 4.19 -16.99 -4.41
N GLY A 147 4.55 -16.17 -3.42
CA GLY A 147 5.91 -15.70 -3.21
C GLY A 147 6.90 -16.84 -3.03
N ILE A 148 6.60 -17.82 -2.18
CA ILE A 148 7.44 -19.01 -1.96
C ILE A 148 7.60 -19.84 -3.23
N LEU A 149 6.51 -20.04 -3.99
CA LEU A 149 6.57 -20.77 -5.26
C LEU A 149 7.43 -20.04 -6.30
N LEU A 150 7.33 -18.71 -6.40
CA LEU A 150 8.18 -17.92 -7.30
C LEU A 150 9.64 -17.96 -6.88
N ILE A 151 9.96 -17.88 -5.58
CA ILE A 151 11.31 -18.06 -5.06
C ILE A 151 11.83 -19.45 -5.46
N TYR A 152 11.04 -20.49 -5.22
CA TYR A 152 11.45 -21.87 -5.51
C TYR A 152 11.75 -22.07 -7.00
N VAL A 153 10.85 -21.62 -7.89
CA VAL A 153 11.02 -21.84 -9.33
C VAL A 153 12.13 -20.94 -9.88
N PHE A 154 12.03 -19.63 -9.71
CA PHE A 154 12.92 -18.66 -10.37
C PHE A 154 14.22 -18.40 -9.62
N GLY A 155 14.21 -18.55 -8.31
CA GLY A 155 15.38 -18.31 -7.48
C GLY A 155 16.21 -19.58 -7.24
N VAL A 156 15.59 -20.70 -6.91
CA VAL A 156 16.28 -21.92 -6.51
C VAL A 156 16.51 -22.85 -7.70
N GLN A 157 15.46 -23.19 -8.48
CA GLN A 157 15.56 -24.15 -9.57
C GLN A 157 16.22 -23.55 -10.81
N LEU A 158 15.72 -22.43 -11.29
CA LEU A 158 16.24 -21.77 -12.50
C LEU A 158 17.43 -20.85 -12.20
N ARG A 159 17.56 -20.35 -10.99
CA ARG A 159 18.61 -19.41 -10.55
C ARG A 159 18.71 -18.14 -11.41
N TRP A 160 17.57 -17.67 -11.90
CA TRP A 160 17.50 -16.48 -12.75
C TRP A 160 17.43 -15.17 -11.94
N LEU A 161 16.78 -15.24 -10.79
CA LEU A 161 16.46 -14.07 -9.97
C LEU A 161 16.88 -14.27 -8.50
N PRO A 162 17.25 -13.19 -7.80
CA PRO A 162 17.54 -13.24 -6.38
C PRO A 162 16.33 -13.71 -5.57
N THR A 163 16.58 -14.45 -4.50
CA THR A 163 15.55 -15.01 -3.62
C THR A 163 15.16 -14.07 -2.49
N PHE A 164 16.12 -13.25 -1.99
CA PHE A 164 15.96 -12.41 -0.80
C PHE A 164 16.66 -11.06 -0.96
N GLY A 165 16.21 -10.07 -0.19
CA GLY A 165 16.81 -8.76 -0.09
C GLY A 165 16.50 -7.82 -1.25
N ARG A 166 17.02 -6.59 -1.16
CA ARG A 166 16.76 -5.49 -2.11
C ARG A 166 17.82 -5.37 -3.22
N GLY A 167 18.93 -6.16 -3.12
CA GLY A 167 20.10 -5.97 -3.97
C GLY A 167 20.88 -4.71 -3.60
N ASP A 168 21.78 -4.28 -4.50
CA ASP A 168 22.52 -3.03 -4.30
C ASP A 168 21.62 -1.83 -4.49
N VAL A 169 21.86 -0.79 -3.71
CA VAL A 169 21.13 0.49 -3.78
C VAL A 169 22.09 1.64 -3.96
N VAL A 170 21.65 2.70 -4.64
CA VAL A 170 22.34 3.97 -4.74
C VAL A 170 21.74 4.92 -3.72
N ASP A 171 22.59 5.54 -2.94
CA ASP A 171 22.21 6.58 -1.99
C ASP A 171 22.24 7.95 -2.68
N LEU A 172 21.07 8.63 -2.69
CA LEU A 172 20.88 9.97 -3.23
C LEU A 172 20.85 11.05 -2.13
N GLY A 173 21.22 10.67 -0.90
CA GLY A 173 21.23 11.51 0.28
C GLY A 173 19.90 11.50 1.05
N TRP A 174 18.80 11.85 0.42
CA TRP A 174 17.43 11.83 1.01
C TRP A 174 16.62 10.57 0.62
N TRP A 175 17.13 9.79 -0.32
CA TRP A 175 16.46 8.61 -0.86
C TRP A 175 17.46 7.54 -1.27
N THR A 176 17.24 6.29 -0.89
CA THR A 176 17.98 5.15 -1.39
C THR A 176 17.18 4.44 -2.46
N THR A 177 17.79 4.17 -3.64
CA THR A 177 17.07 3.54 -4.75
C THR A 177 17.77 2.29 -5.29
N GLY A 178 16.99 1.23 -5.51
CA GLY A 178 17.41 0.02 -6.25
C GLY A 178 17.23 0.15 -7.77
N PHE A 179 16.51 1.17 -8.24
CA PHE A 179 16.22 1.34 -9.68
C PHE A 179 17.46 1.61 -10.54
N LEU A 180 18.52 2.14 -9.94
CA LEU A 180 19.76 2.49 -10.64
C LEU A 180 20.79 1.35 -10.66
N THR A 181 20.46 0.19 -10.10
CA THR A 181 21.35 -0.97 -10.08
C THR A 181 20.69 -2.20 -10.74
N THR A 182 21.51 -3.01 -11.41
CA THR A 182 21.00 -4.24 -12.06
C THR A 182 20.55 -5.28 -11.04
N SER A 183 21.23 -5.37 -9.89
CA SER A 183 20.87 -6.28 -8.80
C SER A 183 19.58 -5.84 -8.13
N GLY A 184 19.41 -4.53 -7.89
CA GLY A 184 18.17 -3.96 -7.34
C GLY A 184 16.95 -4.19 -8.22
N LEU A 185 17.08 -3.95 -9.53
CA LEU A 185 16.00 -4.23 -10.49
C LEU A 185 15.61 -5.70 -10.51
N LYS A 186 16.59 -6.62 -10.52
CA LYS A 186 16.33 -8.07 -10.48
C LYS A 186 15.65 -8.48 -9.18
N SER A 187 16.07 -7.91 -8.05
CA SER A 187 15.49 -8.22 -6.74
C SER A 187 14.04 -7.74 -6.60
N LEU A 188 13.63 -6.70 -7.33
CA LEU A 188 12.25 -6.17 -7.35
C LEU A 188 11.26 -7.08 -8.08
N ILE A 189 11.70 -7.92 -9.02
CA ILE A 189 10.80 -8.65 -9.94
C ILE A 189 9.85 -9.58 -9.16
N LEU A 190 10.40 -10.53 -8.39
CA LEU A 190 9.59 -11.54 -7.71
C LEU A 190 8.67 -10.93 -6.64
N PRO A 191 9.15 -10.04 -5.75
CA PRO A 191 8.29 -9.38 -4.77
C PRO A 191 7.17 -8.55 -5.42
N SER A 192 7.49 -7.82 -6.51
CA SER A 192 6.49 -7.00 -7.20
C SER A 192 5.41 -7.81 -7.89
N ILE A 193 5.76 -8.95 -8.49
CA ILE A 193 4.77 -9.89 -9.04
C ILE A 193 3.91 -10.45 -7.91
N THR A 194 4.51 -10.89 -6.82
CA THR A 194 3.80 -11.46 -5.67
C THR A 194 2.78 -10.47 -5.10
N LEU A 195 3.21 -9.25 -4.82
CA LEU A 195 2.36 -8.21 -4.23
C LEU A 195 1.30 -7.71 -5.22
N GLY A 196 1.67 -7.58 -6.51
CA GLY A 196 0.80 -7.04 -7.55
C GLY A 196 -0.22 -8.03 -8.11
N LEU A 197 0.01 -9.35 -8.00
CA LEU A 197 -0.78 -10.38 -8.71
C LEU A 197 -2.27 -10.38 -8.32
N PHE A 198 -2.58 -10.23 -7.04
CA PHE A 198 -3.95 -10.16 -6.57
C PHE A 198 -4.66 -8.93 -7.17
N GLN A 199 -4.04 -7.76 -7.08
CA GLN A 199 -4.61 -6.51 -7.62
C GLN A 199 -4.71 -6.55 -9.15
N MET A 200 -3.71 -7.09 -9.82
CA MET A 200 -3.70 -7.30 -11.27
C MET A 200 -4.90 -8.14 -11.72
N THR A 201 -5.20 -9.22 -10.98
CA THR A 201 -6.34 -10.09 -11.26
C THR A 201 -7.68 -9.37 -11.09
N LEU A 202 -7.84 -8.61 -10.00
CA LEU A 202 -9.05 -7.84 -9.75
C LEU A 202 -9.27 -6.78 -10.84
N ILE A 203 -8.22 -6.02 -11.17
CA ILE A 203 -8.26 -4.99 -12.21
C ILE A 203 -8.59 -5.61 -13.57
N MET A 204 -7.96 -6.71 -13.94
CA MET A 204 -8.21 -7.42 -15.18
C MET A 204 -9.67 -7.84 -15.31
N ARG A 205 -10.25 -8.43 -14.27
CA ARG A 205 -11.64 -8.89 -14.26
C ARG A 205 -12.62 -7.71 -14.31
N LEU A 206 -12.33 -6.64 -13.60
CA LEU A 206 -13.14 -5.42 -13.63
C LEU A 206 -13.12 -4.80 -15.03
N VAL A 207 -11.92 -4.57 -15.60
CA VAL A 207 -11.78 -4.01 -16.95
C VAL A 207 -12.50 -4.87 -17.98
N ARG A 208 -12.39 -6.20 -17.90
CA ARG A 208 -13.11 -7.09 -18.80
C ARG A 208 -14.62 -6.91 -18.68
N SER A 209 -15.16 -6.90 -17.46
CA SER A 209 -16.60 -6.76 -17.22
C SER A 209 -17.14 -5.45 -17.79
N GLU A 210 -16.50 -4.33 -17.43
CA GLU A 210 -16.86 -3.00 -17.88
C GLU A 210 -16.73 -2.84 -19.40
N MET A 211 -15.64 -3.37 -19.98
CA MET A 211 -15.45 -3.36 -21.43
C MET A 211 -16.55 -4.11 -22.17
N LEU A 212 -16.97 -5.29 -21.68
CA LEU A 212 -18.04 -6.09 -22.29
C LEU A 212 -19.39 -5.37 -22.21
N GLU A 213 -19.65 -4.66 -21.12
CA GLU A 213 -20.86 -3.84 -20.97
C GLU A 213 -20.86 -2.66 -21.94
N VAL A 214 -19.77 -1.89 -21.95
CA VAL A 214 -19.62 -0.71 -22.82
C VAL A 214 -19.69 -1.10 -24.30
N LEU A 215 -19.09 -2.21 -24.72
CA LEU A 215 -19.11 -2.67 -26.10
C LEU A 215 -20.50 -3.05 -26.63
N ARG A 216 -21.50 -3.24 -25.74
CA ARG A 216 -22.91 -3.53 -26.09
C ARG A 216 -23.76 -2.25 -26.23
N GLN A 217 -23.26 -1.08 -25.79
CA GLN A 217 -24.00 0.18 -25.80
C GLN A 217 -24.32 0.67 -27.21
N ASP A 218 -25.42 1.38 -27.36
CA ASP A 218 -25.90 1.83 -28.68
C ASP A 218 -24.95 2.83 -29.36
N TYR A 219 -24.27 3.68 -28.59
CA TYR A 219 -23.30 4.61 -29.20
C TYR A 219 -22.09 3.87 -29.80
N ILE A 220 -21.72 2.70 -29.28
CA ILE A 220 -20.70 1.84 -29.87
C ILE A 220 -21.21 1.17 -31.15
N ARG A 221 -22.48 0.73 -31.17
CA ARG A 221 -23.11 0.21 -32.39
C ARG A 221 -23.16 1.28 -33.46
N PHE A 222 -23.56 2.51 -33.10
CA PHE A 222 -23.57 3.65 -34.01
C PHE A 222 -22.16 3.99 -34.55
N ALA A 223 -21.12 3.96 -33.69
CA ALA A 223 -19.75 4.17 -34.13
C ALA A 223 -19.29 3.14 -35.18
N ARG A 224 -19.68 1.86 -35.00
CA ARG A 224 -19.42 0.80 -35.99
C ARG A 224 -20.20 1.02 -37.30
N ALA A 225 -21.47 1.40 -37.21
CA ALA A 225 -22.30 1.68 -38.37
C ALA A 225 -21.75 2.84 -39.20
N ARG A 226 -21.08 3.80 -38.58
CA ARG A 226 -20.36 4.92 -39.24
C ARG A 226 -19.03 4.50 -39.87
N GLY A 227 -18.64 3.23 -39.85
CA GLY A 227 -17.43 2.71 -40.48
C GLY A 227 -16.15 2.97 -39.69
N LEU A 228 -16.23 3.30 -38.40
CA LEU A 228 -15.02 3.44 -37.57
C LEU A 228 -14.29 2.11 -37.40
N SER A 229 -12.96 2.15 -37.52
CA SER A 229 -12.14 0.95 -37.34
C SER A 229 -12.29 0.31 -35.98
N ALA A 230 -12.16 -1.03 -35.89
CA ALA A 230 -12.25 -1.76 -34.64
C ALA A 230 -11.29 -1.22 -33.58
N LYS A 231 -10.08 -0.78 -33.97
CA LYS A 231 -9.10 -0.13 -33.08
C LYS A 231 -9.65 1.17 -32.48
N ALA A 232 -10.24 2.02 -33.31
CA ALA A 232 -10.83 3.28 -32.84
C ALA A 232 -12.01 3.03 -31.89
N VAL A 233 -12.91 2.09 -32.23
CA VAL A 233 -14.05 1.70 -31.41
C VAL A 233 -13.59 1.17 -30.04
N ASN A 234 -12.64 0.23 -30.01
CA ASN A 234 -12.22 -0.43 -28.79
C ASN A 234 -11.42 0.50 -27.88
N PHE A 235 -10.42 1.22 -28.40
CA PHE A 235 -9.47 1.99 -27.56
C PHE A 235 -9.90 3.44 -27.37
N ARG A 236 -10.49 4.11 -28.37
CA ARG A 236 -10.86 5.52 -28.25
C ARG A 236 -12.26 5.73 -27.68
N HIS A 237 -13.20 4.83 -27.98
CA HIS A 237 -14.59 4.96 -27.52
C HIS A 237 -14.90 4.05 -26.35
N ALA A 238 -14.64 2.75 -26.44
CA ALA A 238 -15.01 1.81 -25.37
C ALA A 238 -14.08 1.95 -24.16
N LEU A 239 -12.75 1.81 -24.31
CA LEU A 239 -11.81 1.85 -23.20
C LEU A 239 -11.90 3.16 -22.41
N LYS A 240 -12.06 4.30 -23.08
CA LYS A 240 -12.18 5.58 -22.39
C LYS A 240 -13.33 5.62 -21.38
N ASN A 241 -14.49 5.07 -21.76
CA ASN A 241 -15.66 5.03 -20.88
C ASN A 241 -15.55 3.93 -19.81
N THR A 242 -14.88 2.82 -20.14
CA THR A 242 -14.54 1.75 -19.19
C THR A 242 -13.63 2.25 -18.06
N MET A 243 -12.75 3.22 -18.34
CA MET A 243 -11.78 3.68 -17.33
C MET A 243 -12.40 4.42 -16.14
N ILE A 244 -13.63 4.96 -16.25
CA ILE A 244 -14.25 5.70 -15.15
C ILE A 244 -14.43 4.79 -13.91
N PRO A 245 -15.20 3.67 -13.97
CA PRO A 245 -15.32 2.78 -12.83
C PRO A 245 -14.00 2.08 -12.46
N VAL A 246 -13.13 1.82 -13.45
CA VAL A 246 -11.82 1.19 -13.20
C VAL A 246 -10.92 2.08 -12.35
N ILE A 247 -10.80 3.36 -12.64
CA ILE A 247 -9.99 4.32 -11.87
C ILE A 247 -10.51 4.40 -10.43
N THR A 248 -11.84 4.43 -10.25
CA THR A 248 -12.47 4.50 -8.93
C THR A 248 -12.12 3.30 -8.06
N VAL A 249 -12.39 2.09 -8.56
CA VAL A 249 -12.15 0.85 -7.80
C VAL A 249 -10.65 0.62 -7.60
N THR A 250 -9.84 0.85 -8.63
CA THR A 250 -8.39 0.66 -8.56
C THR A 250 -7.75 1.64 -7.58
N GLY A 251 -8.22 2.88 -7.56
CA GLY A 251 -7.73 3.87 -6.62
C GLY A 251 -7.90 3.43 -5.17
N LEU A 252 -9.07 2.94 -4.80
CA LEU A 252 -9.32 2.38 -3.47
C LEU A 252 -8.40 1.19 -3.15
N GLN A 253 -8.05 0.40 -4.15
CA GLN A 253 -7.19 -0.78 -3.98
C GLN A 253 -5.69 -0.45 -3.86
N LEU A 254 -5.23 0.71 -4.33
CA LEU A 254 -3.82 1.11 -4.20
C LEU A 254 -3.37 1.24 -2.74
N GLY A 255 -4.25 1.70 -1.85
CA GLY A 255 -3.97 1.73 -0.42
C GLY A 255 -3.73 0.34 0.17
N ALA A 256 -4.44 -0.68 -0.33
CA ALA A 256 -4.27 -2.06 0.11
C ALA A 256 -2.89 -2.64 -0.25
N ILE A 257 -2.27 -2.22 -1.36
CA ILE A 257 -0.92 -2.68 -1.75
C ILE A 257 0.09 -2.40 -0.63
N ILE A 258 0.05 -1.22 -0.03
CA ILE A 258 0.97 -0.85 1.06
C ILE A 258 0.68 -1.66 2.32
N ALA A 259 -0.59 -1.85 2.66
CA ALA A 259 -0.96 -2.65 3.84
C ALA A 259 -0.53 -4.13 3.69
N PHE A 260 -0.65 -4.70 2.50
CA PHE A 260 -0.25 -6.09 2.22
C PHE A 260 1.24 -6.24 1.90
N ALA A 261 2.00 -5.15 1.71
CA ALA A 261 3.44 -5.20 1.49
C ALA A 261 4.17 -5.92 2.62
N ILE A 262 3.70 -5.82 3.86
CA ILE A 262 4.27 -6.48 5.04
C ILE A 262 4.49 -7.99 4.85
N ILE A 263 3.53 -8.69 4.24
CA ILE A 263 3.61 -10.13 3.99
C ILE A 263 4.71 -10.41 2.97
N THR A 264 4.73 -9.65 1.89
CA THR A 264 5.71 -9.80 0.81
C THR A 264 7.11 -9.46 1.31
N GLU A 265 7.27 -8.36 2.05
CA GLU A 265 8.54 -7.95 2.65
C GLU A 265 9.09 -9.03 3.59
N THR A 266 8.22 -9.69 4.37
CA THR A 266 8.61 -10.78 5.26
C THR A 266 9.08 -12.01 4.48
N VAL A 267 8.35 -12.41 3.44
CA VAL A 267 8.68 -13.59 2.62
C VAL A 267 10.00 -13.41 1.88
N PHE A 268 10.23 -12.23 1.29
CA PHE A 268 11.43 -11.93 0.51
C PHE A 268 12.55 -11.30 1.35
N GLN A 269 12.39 -11.16 2.68
CA GLN A 269 13.33 -10.42 3.56
C GLN A 269 13.68 -9.06 2.96
N TRP A 270 12.68 -8.40 2.40
CA TRP A 270 12.80 -7.07 1.79
C TRP A 270 12.91 -6.02 2.90
N PRO A 271 13.97 -5.18 2.91
CA PRO A 271 14.27 -4.31 4.04
C PRO A 271 13.38 -3.06 4.10
N GLY A 272 12.06 -3.26 4.09
CA GLY A 272 11.06 -2.20 4.17
C GLY A 272 10.54 -1.94 5.58
N VAL A 273 9.55 -1.02 5.67
CA VAL A 273 8.91 -0.67 6.94
C VAL A 273 7.98 -1.77 7.47
N GLY A 274 7.43 -2.61 6.59
CA GLY A 274 6.58 -3.74 6.99
C GLY A 274 7.40 -4.83 7.69
N LEU A 275 8.57 -5.20 7.15
CA LEU A 275 9.50 -6.11 7.82
C LEU A 275 10.02 -5.52 9.13
N LEU A 276 10.29 -4.21 9.16
CA LEU A 276 10.66 -3.50 10.40
C LEU A 276 9.57 -3.66 11.46
N PHE A 277 8.29 -3.52 11.09
CA PHE A 277 7.16 -3.69 12.00
C PHE A 277 7.05 -5.12 12.53
N ILE A 278 7.18 -6.15 11.69
CA ILE A 278 7.15 -7.56 12.16
C ILE A 278 8.26 -7.81 13.18
N ASN A 279 9.46 -7.31 12.92
CA ASN A 279 10.56 -7.38 13.88
C ASN A 279 10.25 -6.63 15.18
N ALA A 280 9.64 -5.43 15.08
CA ALA A 280 9.24 -4.65 16.25
C ALA A 280 8.19 -5.38 17.09
N VAL A 281 7.24 -6.07 16.47
CA VAL A 281 6.25 -6.91 17.19
C VAL A 281 6.92 -8.06 17.93
N GLN A 282 7.86 -8.76 17.28
CA GLN A 282 8.58 -9.89 17.91
C GLN A 282 9.41 -9.48 19.12
N PHE A 283 9.97 -8.27 19.11
CA PHE A 283 10.83 -7.74 20.16
C PHE A 283 10.14 -6.72 21.07
N VAL A 284 8.82 -6.51 20.89
CA VAL A 284 8.00 -5.55 21.67
C VAL A 284 8.58 -4.13 21.63
N ASP A 285 9.08 -3.71 20.45
CA ASP A 285 9.58 -2.34 20.23
C ASP A 285 8.40 -1.38 19.93
N ILE A 286 7.73 -0.97 21.00
CA ILE A 286 6.47 -0.21 20.93
C ILE A 286 6.61 1.11 20.17
N PRO A 287 7.68 1.94 20.34
CA PRO A 287 7.84 3.17 19.56
C PRO A 287 7.83 2.92 18.05
N VAL A 288 8.51 1.88 17.57
CA VAL A 288 8.52 1.49 16.15
C VAL A 288 7.15 1.00 15.70
N MET A 289 6.46 0.20 16.53
CA MET A 289 5.11 -0.29 16.22
C MET A 289 4.10 0.86 16.08
N ALA A 290 4.11 1.81 17.02
CA ALA A 290 3.23 2.97 17.00
C ALA A 290 3.51 3.87 15.78
N ALA A 291 4.78 4.12 15.49
CA ALA A 291 5.19 4.91 14.34
C ALA A 291 4.77 4.27 13.00
N TYR A 292 4.91 2.95 12.88
CA TYR A 292 4.44 2.20 11.71
C TYR A 292 2.92 2.35 11.50
N LEU A 293 2.12 2.15 12.55
CA LEU A 293 0.65 2.29 12.46
C LEU A 293 0.25 3.70 12.03
N MET A 294 0.89 4.73 12.58
CA MET A 294 0.65 6.13 12.19
C MET A 294 1.07 6.38 10.73
N LEU A 295 2.27 5.90 10.33
CA LEU A 295 2.77 6.05 8.96
C LEU A 295 1.83 5.42 7.93
N ILE A 296 1.45 4.16 8.13
CA ILE A 296 0.55 3.44 7.22
C ILE A 296 -0.81 4.14 7.13
N SER A 297 -1.32 4.63 8.26
CA SER A 297 -2.60 5.36 8.26
C SER A 297 -2.52 6.68 7.51
N VAL A 298 -1.44 7.44 7.68
CA VAL A 298 -1.20 8.67 6.92
C VAL A 298 -1.08 8.36 5.42
N MET A 299 -0.32 7.33 5.05
CA MET A 299 -0.17 6.92 3.65
C MET A 299 -1.52 6.48 3.05
N PHE A 300 -2.29 5.68 3.78
CA PHE A 300 -3.62 5.25 3.34
C PHE A 300 -4.57 6.43 3.14
N VAL A 301 -4.59 7.37 4.09
CA VAL A 301 -5.39 8.60 4.00
C VAL A 301 -4.95 9.46 2.81
N MET A 302 -3.64 9.64 2.60
CA MET A 302 -3.11 10.41 1.47
C MET A 302 -3.48 9.78 0.12
N ILE A 303 -3.34 8.46 -0.01
CA ILE A 303 -3.71 7.75 -1.23
C ILE A 303 -5.21 7.89 -1.50
N ASN A 304 -6.06 7.67 -0.50
CA ASN A 304 -7.50 7.83 -0.67
C ASN A 304 -7.88 9.27 -1.05
N LEU A 305 -7.26 10.27 -0.44
CA LEU A 305 -7.49 11.67 -0.79
C LEU A 305 -7.07 11.98 -2.24
N LEU A 306 -5.91 11.47 -2.67
CA LEU A 306 -5.45 11.60 -4.06
C LEU A 306 -6.43 10.94 -5.04
N VAL A 307 -6.93 9.75 -4.72
CA VAL A 307 -7.92 9.03 -5.52
C VAL A 307 -9.24 9.80 -5.57
N ASP A 308 -9.71 10.36 -4.47
CA ASP A 308 -10.92 11.17 -4.43
C ASP A 308 -10.78 12.42 -5.32
N ILE A 309 -9.61 13.06 -5.31
CA ILE A 309 -9.32 14.22 -6.18
C ILE A 309 -9.30 13.78 -7.65
N LEU A 310 -8.64 12.68 -7.97
CA LEU A 310 -8.61 12.12 -9.33
C LEU A 310 -10.02 11.75 -9.81
N TYR A 311 -10.84 11.17 -8.95
CA TYR A 311 -12.22 10.82 -9.27
C TYR A 311 -13.06 12.04 -9.65
N VAL A 312 -13.00 13.12 -8.86
CA VAL A 312 -13.68 14.38 -9.17
C VAL A 312 -13.16 15.01 -10.47
N TRP A 313 -11.89 14.79 -10.83
CA TRP A 313 -11.31 15.29 -12.06
C TRP A 313 -11.75 14.48 -13.29
N VAL A 314 -11.89 13.15 -13.15
CA VAL A 314 -12.26 12.22 -14.24
C VAL A 314 -13.77 12.22 -14.48
N ASP A 315 -14.61 12.34 -13.46
CA ASP A 315 -16.08 12.41 -13.58
C ASP A 315 -16.64 13.79 -13.14
N PRO A 316 -16.80 14.73 -14.09
CA PRO A 316 -17.37 16.05 -13.79
C PRO A 316 -18.83 16.02 -13.33
N ARG A 317 -19.57 14.90 -13.52
CA ARG A 317 -21.00 14.80 -13.15
C ARG A 317 -21.20 14.85 -11.65
N LEU A 318 -20.25 14.37 -10.87
CA LEU A 318 -20.25 14.47 -9.40
C LEU A 318 -20.18 15.93 -8.88
N ARG A 319 -19.84 16.88 -9.74
CA ARG A 319 -19.88 18.31 -9.38
C ARG A 319 -21.30 18.84 -9.24
N ILE A 320 -22.30 18.15 -9.78
CA ILE A 320 -23.69 18.62 -9.87
C ILE A 320 -24.56 18.07 -8.75
N ASP A 321 -24.30 16.87 -8.24
CA ASP A 321 -25.12 16.20 -7.22
C ASP A 321 -24.94 16.74 -5.79
N GLY A 322 -24.05 17.70 -5.58
CA GLY A 322 -23.90 18.40 -4.28
C GLY A 322 -25.05 19.35 -3.93
N ARG A 323 -26.18 19.36 -4.66
CA ARG A 323 -27.36 20.21 -4.37
C ARG A 323 -28.50 19.50 -3.66
N HIS A 324 -28.41 18.19 -3.39
CA HIS A 324 -29.47 17.40 -2.76
C HIS A 324 -28.98 16.48 -1.63
N ALA A 325 -28.08 16.96 -0.75
CA ALA A 325 -27.80 16.28 0.51
C ALA A 325 -27.63 17.29 1.65
#